data_5f36ccc5f8cbbbffd9d2f913bd523257
#
_entry.id   5f36ccc5f8cbbbffd9d2f913bd523257
#
_cell.length_a   1.000
_cell.length_b   1.000
_cell.length_c   1.000
_cell.angle_alpha   90.00
_cell.angle_beta   90.00
_cell.angle_gamma   90.00
#
_symmetry.space_group_name_H-M   'P 1'
#
loop_
_entity.id
_entity.type
_entity.pdbx_description
1 polymer ?
#
loop_
_entity_poly.entity_id
_entity_poly.type
_entity_poly.pdbx_seq_one_letter_code
_entity_poly.pdbx_strand_id
1 'polypeptide(L)'
;YKRQIADTLGAYAKEKGVTLCFHPHYGTCVFWESDIDYLMAHTDPRYVSFCIDTAHTTLAGMSPVELIKKVGPRLAYMHLKDVDTYALKTAEGADKMGTFRALGHGTIDFPAVKAALEEIGYDGILCVELDRPEVGNFHSAEVSRIYIRDVLDI
;
A
#
# COMPACT_ATOMS: atom_id res chain seq x y z
N TYR A 1 -13.85 17.64 -9.40
CA TYR A 1 -15.00 16.71 -9.36
C TYR A 1 -14.70 15.47 -8.48
N LYS A 2 -13.58 14.72 -8.70
CA LYS A 2 -13.24 13.51 -7.93
C LYS A 2 -12.98 13.80 -6.44
N ARG A 3 -12.30 14.90 -6.08
CA ARG A 3 -12.03 15.26 -4.69
C ARG A 3 -13.31 15.57 -3.89
N GLN A 4 -14.25 16.30 -4.49
CA GLN A 4 -15.53 16.64 -3.84
C GLN A 4 -16.34 15.39 -3.51
N ILE A 5 -16.28 14.40 -4.41
CA ILE A 5 -16.89 13.08 -4.17
C ILE A 5 -16.18 12.38 -3.00
N ALA A 6 -14.84 12.41 -2.94
CA ALA A 6 -14.08 11.79 -1.87
C ALA A 6 -14.41 12.39 -0.50
N ASP A 7 -14.42 13.72 -0.38
CA ASP A 7 -14.78 14.41 0.87
C ASP A 7 -16.22 14.13 1.29
N THR A 8 -17.16 14.14 0.34
CA THR A 8 -18.58 13.85 0.61
C THR A 8 -18.79 12.41 1.08
N LEU A 9 -18.17 11.45 0.38
CA LEU A 9 -18.25 10.02 0.75
C LEU A 9 -17.54 9.76 2.07
N GLY A 10 -16.38 10.38 2.29
CA GLY A 10 -15.64 10.25 3.54
C GLY A 10 -16.38 10.82 4.74
N ALA A 11 -17.05 11.96 4.59
CA ALA A 11 -17.91 12.50 5.63
C ALA A 11 -19.07 11.55 5.97
N TYR A 12 -19.75 11.04 4.96
CA TYR A 12 -20.83 10.07 5.14
C TYR A 12 -20.34 8.75 5.78
N ALA A 13 -19.20 8.22 5.30
CA ALA A 13 -18.61 7.02 5.87
C ALA A 13 -18.30 7.20 7.37
N LYS A 14 -17.71 8.34 7.73
CA LYS A 14 -17.39 8.69 9.12
C LYS A 14 -18.61 8.71 10.02
N GLU A 15 -19.76 9.23 9.55
CA GLU A 15 -21.02 9.17 10.28
C GLU A 15 -21.50 7.74 10.58
N LYS A 16 -21.04 6.77 9.79
CA LYS A 16 -21.32 5.34 9.95
C LYS A 16 -20.21 4.57 10.69
N GLY A 17 -19.22 5.27 11.21
CA GLY A 17 -18.07 4.64 11.87
C GLY A 17 -17.10 3.94 10.92
N VAL A 18 -17.10 4.32 9.63
CA VAL A 18 -16.22 3.76 8.59
C VAL A 18 -15.20 4.81 8.15
N THR A 19 -13.95 4.41 7.99
CA THR A 19 -12.88 5.26 7.44
C THR A 19 -12.77 5.06 5.94
N LEU A 20 -12.88 6.15 5.16
CA LEU A 20 -12.61 6.13 3.73
C LEU A 20 -11.11 6.21 3.48
N CYS A 21 -10.56 5.18 2.84
CA CYS A 21 -9.15 5.15 2.44
C CYS A 21 -9.02 5.19 0.93
N PHE A 22 -8.16 6.07 0.42
CA PHE A 22 -7.76 6.08 -0.97
C PHE A 22 -6.61 5.08 -1.17
N HIS A 23 -6.77 4.15 -2.11
CA HIS A 23 -5.74 3.15 -2.44
C HIS A 23 -5.11 3.47 -3.81
N PRO A 24 -3.92 4.11 -3.86
CA PRO A 24 -3.18 4.29 -5.10
C PRO A 24 -2.79 2.94 -5.70
N HIS A 25 -3.23 2.69 -6.94
CA HIS A 25 -3.12 1.36 -7.53
C HIS A 25 -2.76 1.44 -9.02
N TYR A 26 -1.88 0.55 -9.48
CA TYR A 26 -1.52 0.42 -10.90
C TYR A 26 -2.75 0.23 -11.78
N GLY A 27 -2.77 0.95 -12.89
CA GLY A 27 -3.90 0.90 -13.85
C GLY A 27 -5.13 1.70 -13.43
N THR A 28 -5.07 2.45 -12.35
CA THR A 28 -6.14 3.37 -11.91
C THR A 28 -5.78 4.83 -12.17
N CYS A 29 -6.71 5.73 -11.87
CA CYS A 29 -6.54 7.17 -12.06
C CYS A 29 -5.78 7.87 -10.93
N VAL A 30 -5.36 7.12 -9.91
CA VAL A 30 -4.47 7.58 -8.83
C VAL A 30 -3.42 6.50 -8.64
N PHE A 31 -2.22 6.79 -9.10
CA PHE A 31 -1.12 5.84 -9.08
C PHE A 31 0.23 6.52 -8.85
N TRP A 32 0.46 7.67 -9.49
CA TRP A 32 1.73 8.39 -9.43
C TRP A 32 1.84 9.24 -8.16
N GLU A 33 3.05 9.58 -7.77
CA GLU A 33 3.31 10.44 -6.62
C GLU A 33 2.55 11.78 -6.71
N SER A 34 2.53 12.38 -7.89
CA SER A 34 1.79 13.61 -8.16
C SER A 34 0.28 13.50 -7.91
N ASP A 35 -0.31 12.30 -8.11
CA ASP A 35 -1.72 12.08 -7.84
C ASP A 35 -1.98 12.05 -6.34
N ILE A 36 -1.06 11.41 -5.57
CA ILE A 36 -1.12 11.36 -4.12
C ILE A 36 -0.95 12.75 -3.53
N ASP A 37 0.04 13.51 -4.01
CA ASP A 37 0.27 14.90 -3.60
C ASP A 37 -0.97 15.77 -3.87
N TYR A 38 -1.60 15.59 -5.02
CA TYR A 38 -2.83 16.30 -5.35
C TYR A 38 -3.96 15.95 -4.37
N LEU A 39 -4.16 14.67 -4.06
CA LEU A 39 -5.18 14.27 -3.09
C LEU A 39 -4.87 14.77 -1.69
N MET A 40 -3.63 14.70 -1.25
CA MET A 40 -3.21 15.22 0.05
C MET A 40 -3.49 16.72 0.19
N ALA A 41 -3.20 17.49 -0.86
CA ALA A 41 -3.39 18.94 -0.85
C ALA A 41 -4.86 19.38 -0.99
N HIS A 42 -5.72 18.54 -1.58
CA HIS A 42 -7.05 18.96 -2.00
C HIS A 42 -8.22 18.18 -1.39
N THR A 43 -7.96 17.24 -0.47
CA THR A 43 -8.99 16.53 0.28
C THR A 43 -8.88 16.83 1.77
N ASP A 44 -10.02 16.78 2.47
CA ASP A 44 -10.06 17.04 3.90
C ASP A 44 -9.48 15.83 4.68
N PRO A 45 -8.40 16.02 5.47
CA PRO A 45 -7.79 14.93 6.24
C PRO A 45 -8.72 14.33 7.31
N ARG A 46 -9.82 15.01 7.65
CA ARG A 46 -10.82 14.47 8.59
C ARG A 46 -11.67 13.38 7.97
N TYR A 47 -11.73 13.31 6.64
CA TYR A 47 -12.66 12.46 5.90
C TYR A 47 -11.97 11.49 4.94
N VAL A 48 -10.78 11.83 4.45
CA VAL A 48 -10.06 11.04 3.46
C VAL A 48 -8.69 10.63 4.00
N SER A 49 -8.49 9.34 4.15
CA SER A 49 -7.23 8.71 4.54
C SER A 49 -6.62 7.95 3.35
N PHE A 50 -5.50 7.29 3.58
CA PHE A 50 -4.81 6.48 2.58
C PHE A 50 -4.68 5.03 3.02
N CYS A 51 -4.83 4.12 2.06
CA CYS A 51 -4.39 2.75 2.10
C CYS A 51 -3.16 2.62 1.20
N ILE A 52 -1.98 2.48 1.77
CA ILE A 52 -0.75 2.35 0.99
C ILE A 52 -0.44 0.87 0.78
N ASP A 53 -0.06 0.53 -0.46
CA ASP A 53 0.41 -0.79 -0.86
C ASP A 53 1.90 -0.70 -1.24
N THR A 54 2.72 -1.53 -0.63
CA THR A 54 4.17 -1.49 -0.81
C THR A 54 4.60 -1.82 -2.23
N ALA A 55 3.95 -2.80 -2.89
CA ALA A 55 4.30 -3.19 -4.25
C ALA A 55 3.80 -2.18 -5.28
N HIS A 56 2.54 -1.69 -5.16
CA HIS A 56 2.05 -0.66 -6.08
C HIS A 56 2.83 0.65 -5.96
N THR A 57 3.26 1.01 -4.76
CA THR A 57 4.17 2.14 -4.54
C THR A 57 5.48 1.95 -5.29
N THR A 58 6.08 0.75 -5.17
CA THR A 58 7.32 0.40 -5.87
C THR A 58 7.15 0.38 -7.40
N LEU A 59 6.00 -0.13 -7.91
CA LEU A 59 5.68 -0.09 -9.34
C LEU A 59 5.60 1.35 -9.90
N ALA A 60 5.15 2.28 -9.08
CA ALA A 60 5.12 3.70 -9.42
C ALA A 60 6.49 4.40 -9.34
N GLY A 61 7.55 3.66 -8.99
CA GLY A 61 8.90 4.21 -8.83
C GLY A 61 9.09 5.00 -7.53
N MET A 62 8.17 4.89 -6.59
CA MET A 62 8.25 5.52 -5.26
C MET A 62 8.88 4.56 -4.23
N SER A 63 9.44 5.13 -3.17
CA SER A 63 9.84 4.37 -1.98
C SER A 63 8.64 4.18 -1.05
N PRO A 64 8.27 2.94 -0.67
CA PRO A 64 7.24 2.72 0.34
C PRO A 64 7.56 3.41 1.67
N VAL A 65 8.81 3.40 2.09
CA VAL A 65 9.28 4.05 3.32
C VAL A 65 9.01 5.55 3.30
N GLU A 66 9.42 6.24 2.22
CA GLU A 66 9.21 7.68 2.09
C GLU A 66 7.73 8.04 1.95
N LEU A 67 6.96 7.23 1.24
CA LEU A 67 5.53 7.46 1.09
C LEU A 67 4.77 7.30 2.42
N ILE A 68 5.10 6.28 3.24
CA ILE A 68 4.55 6.10 4.58
C ILE A 68 4.78 7.35 5.43
N LYS A 69 6.01 7.85 5.47
CA LYS A 69 6.35 9.07 6.21
C LYS A 69 5.62 10.30 5.66
N LYS A 70 5.50 10.41 4.33
CA LYS A 70 4.83 11.51 3.64
C LYS A 70 3.34 11.58 3.99
N VAL A 71 2.62 10.46 3.92
CA VAL A 71 1.19 10.43 4.24
C VAL A 71 0.93 10.53 5.75
N GLY A 72 1.88 10.06 6.56
CA GLY A 72 1.90 10.25 8.00
C GLY A 72 0.58 9.89 8.67
N PRO A 73 -0.03 10.80 9.46
CA PRO A 73 -1.26 10.52 10.20
C PRO A 73 -2.50 10.27 9.32
N ARG A 74 -2.40 10.42 8.00
CA ARG A 74 -3.46 10.06 7.05
C ARG A 74 -3.37 8.61 6.59
N LEU A 75 -2.34 7.84 6.99
CA LEU A 75 -2.27 6.41 6.75
C LEU A 75 -3.26 5.69 7.68
N ALA A 76 -4.26 5.02 7.14
CA ALA A 76 -5.28 4.33 7.94
C ALA A 76 -5.36 2.82 7.65
N TYR A 77 -4.78 2.37 6.55
CA TYR A 77 -4.71 0.96 6.19
C TYR A 77 -3.44 0.68 5.37
N MET A 78 -2.90 -0.52 5.48
CA MET A 78 -1.67 -0.88 4.80
C MET A 78 -1.78 -2.24 4.13
N HIS A 79 -1.44 -2.33 2.83
CA HIS A 79 -1.20 -3.59 2.16
C HIS A 79 0.31 -3.89 2.17
N LEU A 80 0.67 -5.02 2.77
CA LEU A 80 2.00 -5.59 2.66
C LEU A 80 2.01 -6.55 1.47
N LYS A 81 2.65 -6.15 0.41
CA LYS A 81 2.81 -6.89 -0.84
C LYS A 81 4.23 -6.76 -1.34
N ASP A 82 4.89 -7.87 -1.60
CA ASP A 82 6.26 -7.84 -2.10
C ASP A 82 6.31 -7.83 -3.63
N VAL A 83 7.42 -7.39 -4.19
CA VAL A 83 7.64 -7.32 -5.64
C VAL A 83 9.10 -7.64 -5.98
N ASP A 84 9.28 -8.41 -7.04
CA ASP A 84 10.60 -8.64 -7.64
C ASP A 84 10.95 -7.47 -8.56
N THR A 85 11.75 -6.53 -8.06
CA THR A 85 12.16 -5.35 -8.84
C THR A 85 13.08 -5.66 -10.00
N TYR A 86 13.75 -6.83 -10.01
CA TYR A 86 14.55 -7.25 -11.16
C TYR A 86 13.65 -7.72 -12.31
N ALA A 87 12.63 -8.54 -12.01
CA ALA A 87 11.63 -8.94 -12.99
C ALA A 87 10.82 -7.74 -13.48
N LEU A 88 10.52 -6.77 -12.61
CA LEU A 88 9.78 -5.56 -12.94
C LEU A 88 10.48 -4.71 -14.02
N LYS A 89 11.80 -4.71 -14.08
CA LYS A 89 12.55 -3.91 -15.09
C LYS A 89 12.26 -4.30 -16.53
N THR A 90 11.86 -5.54 -16.77
CA THR A 90 11.58 -6.08 -18.10
C THR A 90 10.11 -6.35 -18.34
N ALA A 91 9.26 -6.22 -17.31
CA ALA A 91 7.83 -6.44 -17.43
C ALA A 91 7.11 -5.23 -18.02
N GLU A 92 6.15 -5.49 -18.91
CA GLU A 92 5.35 -4.45 -19.57
C GLU A 92 3.85 -4.66 -19.31
N GLY A 93 3.11 -3.56 -19.30
CA GLY A 93 1.64 -3.60 -19.17
C GLY A 93 1.16 -4.43 -17.99
N ALA A 94 0.23 -5.34 -18.23
CA ALA A 94 -0.35 -6.22 -17.21
C ALA A 94 0.64 -7.22 -16.60
N ASP A 95 1.76 -7.50 -17.26
CA ASP A 95 2.79 -8.41 -16.77
C ASP A 95 3.53 -7.85 -15.55
N LYS A 96 3.48 -6.53 -15.33
CA LYS A 96 4.01 -5.91 -14.11
C LYS A 96 3.38 -6.48 -12.84
N MET A 97 2.10 -6.81 -12.86
CA MET A 97 1.44 -7.46 -11.72
C MET A 97 1.87 -8.92 -11.52
N GLY A 98 2.43 -9.55 -12.53
CA GLY A 98 3.06 -10.87 -12.44
C GLY A 98 4.42 -10.87 -11.73
N THR A 99 4.94 -9.70 -11.37
CA THR A 99 6.19 -9.57 -10.59
C THR A 99 5.98 -9.54 -9.08
N PHE A 100 4.73 -9.57 -8.61
CA PHE A 100 4.42 -9.63 -7.19
C PHE A 100 4.82 -10.99 -6.58
N ARG A 101 5.24 -10.96 -5.33
CA ARG A 101 5.76 -12.11 -4.58
C ARG A 101 5.12 -12.18 -3.19
N ALA A 102 5.12 -13.37 -2.60
CA ALA A 102 4.90 -13.53 -1.17
C ALA A 102 5.94 -12.72 -0.38
N LEU A 103 5.61 -12.28 0.81
CA LEU A 103 6.51 -11.46 1.63
C LEU A 103 7.85 -12.18 1.87
N GLY A 104 8.94 -11.46 1.65
CA GLY A 104 10.30 -11.96 1.75
C GLY A 104 10.83 -12.70 0.52
N HIS A 105 10.00 -12.89 -0.52
CA HIS A 105 10.41 -13.48 -1.80
C HIS A 105 10.64 -12.44 -2.90
N GLY A 106 10.36 -11.18 -2.63
CA GLY A 106 10.68 -10.05 -3.49
C GLY A 106 11.90 -9.28 -3.01
N THR A 107 11.88 -7.98 -3.23
CA THR A 107 13.05 -7.11 -2.97
C THR A 107 12.73 -5.90 -2.10
N ILE A 108 11.50 -5.80 -1.56
CA ILE A 108 11.14 -4.70 -0.66
C ILE A 108 11.79 -4.93 0.71
N ASP A 109 12.40 -3.89 1.24
CA ASP A 109 12.95 -3.87 2.61
C ASP A 109 11.82 -3.68 3.63
N PHE A 110 11.15 -4.77 4.02
CA PHE A 110 10.07 -4.73 5.00
C PHE A 110 10.52 -4.35 6.42
N PRO A 111 11.72 -4.71 6.90
CA PRO A 111 12.26 -4.14 8.13
C PRO A 111 12.28 -2.59 8.11
N ALA A 112 12.69 -1.98 7.00
CA ALA A 112 12.65 -0.53 6.86
C ALA A 112 11.21 0.03 6.76
N VAL A 113 10.30 -0.72 6.13
CA VAL A 113 8.86 -0.40 6.10
C VAL A 113 8.30 -0.41 7.53
N LYS A 114 8.58 -1.47 8.32
CA LYS A 114 8.17 -1.55 9.73
C LYS A 114 8.69 -0.36 10.54
N ALA A 115 9.98 -0.05 10.41
CA ALA A 115 10.59 1.09 11.12
C ALA A 115 9.91 2.41 10.77
N ALA A 116 9.53 2.62 9.50
CA ALA A 116 8.79 3.82 9.09
C ALA A 116 7.38 3.89 9.67
N LEU A 117 6.69 2.76 9.78
CA LEU A 117 5.37 2.67 10.43
C LEU A 117 5.47 2.98 11.92
N GLU A 118 6.49 2.45 12.61
CA GLU A 118 6.77 2.75 14.02
C GLU A 118 7.10 4.24 14.22
N GLU A 119 7.91 4.83 13.34
CA GLU A 119 8.28 6.25 13.38
C GLU A 119 7.07 7.18 13.33
N ILE A 120 6.07 6.85 12.50
CA ILE A 120 4.83 7.65 12.41
C ILE A 120 3.78 7.27 13.47
N GLY A 121 4.06 6.28 14.33
CA GLY A 121 3.13 5.80 15.36
C GLY A 121 1.91 5.08 14.78
N TYR A 122 2.06 4.36 13.66
CA TYR A 122 0.96 3.62 13.05
C TYR A 122 0.56 2.40 13.87
N ASP A 123 -0.72 2.32 14.23
CA ASP A 123 -1.33 1.23 14.99
C ASP A 123 -2.51 0.56 14.26
N GLY A 124 -2.63 0.84 12.94
CA GLY A 124 -3.70 0.31 12.10
C GLY A 124 -3.46 -1.11 11.61
N ILE A 125 -4.29 -1.55 10.68
CA ILE A 125 -4.26 -2.90 10.12
C ILE A 125 -3.15 -3.02 9.07
N LEU A 126 -2.34 -4.08 9.20
CA LEU A 126 -1.40 -4.56 8.19
C LEU A 126 -2.01 -5.78 7.50
N CYS A 127 -2.40 -5.63 6.24
CA CYS A 127 -3.02 -6.69 5.45
C CYS A 127 -2.02 -7.25 4.44
N VAL A 128 -1.72 -8.54 4.54
CA VAL A 128 -0.98 -9.22 3.47
C VAL A 128 -1.87 -9.37 2.25
N GLU A 129 -1.40 -8.93 1.11
CA GLU A 129 -2.12 -9.02 -0.16
C GLU A 129 -1.23 -9.57 -1.26
N LEU A 130 -1.80 -10.37 -2.16
CA LEU A 130 -1.10 -10.90 -3.33
C LEU A 130 -2.09 -11.21 -4.46
N ASP A 131 -2.05 -10.44 -5.57
CA ASP A 131 -2.99 -10.60 -6.69
C ASP A 131 -2.79 -11.88 -7.49
N ARG A 132 -1.53 -12.31 -7.66
CA ARG A 132 -1.17 -13.47 -8.48
C ARG A 132 -0.09 -14.29 -7.78
N PRO A 133 -0.47 -15.26 -6.94
CA PRO A 133 0.47 -16.11 -6.25
C PRO A 133 1.19 -17.06 -7.20
N GLU A 134 2.51 -17.20 -7.05
CA GLU A 134 3.33 -18.05 -7.92
C GLU A 134 3.03 -19.54 -7.75
N VAL A 135 2.75 -19.99 -6.53
CA VAL A 135 2.62 -21.42 -6.17
C VAL A 135 1.22 -21.77 -5.68
N GLY A 136 0.38 -20.76 -5.39
CA GLY A 136 -0.97 -20.93 -4.90
C GLY A 136 -1.26 -20.09 -3.66
N ASN A 137 -2.52 -19.77 -3.45
CA ASN A 137 -2.95 -18.81 -2.44
C ASN A 137 -2.57 -19.22 -1.02
N PHE A 138 -2.81 -20.49 -0.68
CA PHE A 138 -2.54 -20.99 0.67
C PHE A 138 -1.05 -20.95 1.01
N HIS A 139 -0.22 -21.45 0.12
CA HIS A 139 1.24 -21.46 0.31
C HIS A 139 1.81 -20.03 0.42
N SER A 140 1.38 -19.12 -0.44
CA SER A 140 1.82 -17.73 -0.40
C SER A 140 1.41 -17.01 0.89
N ALA A 141 0.20 -17.30 1.39
CA ALA A 141 -0.27 -16.77 2.68
C ALA A 141 0.54 -17.33 3.85
N GLU A 142 0.86 -18.63 3.82
CA GLU A 142 1.68 -19.30 4.85
C GLU A 142 3.11 -18.71 4.89
N VAL A 143 3.75 -18.58 3.73
CA VAL A 143 5.09 -17.97 3.61
C VAL A 143 5.08 -16.54 4.15
N SER A 144 4.12 -15.74 3.74
CA SER A 144 4.01 -14.35 4.19
C SER A 144 3.78 -14.26 5.71
N ARG A 145 2.94 -15.14 6.28
CA ARG A 145 2.72 -15.21 7.72
C ARG A 145 3.99 -15.58 8.48
N ILE A 146 4.76 -16.56 7.98
CA ILE A 146 6.04 -16.95 8.58
C ILE A 146 7.01 -15.76 8.56
N TYR A 147 7.10 -15.05 7.43
CA TYR A 147 7.95 -13.87 7.31
C TYR A 147 7.58 -12.77 8.31
N ILE A 148 6.28 -12.46 8.44
CA ILE A 148 5.80 -11.46 9.40
C ILE A 148 6.18 -11.84 10.83
N ARG A 149 5.93 -13.09 11.23
CA ARG A 149 6.25 -13.56 12.57
C ARG A 149 7.75 -13.62 12.84
N ASP A 150 8.54 -14.21 11.93
CA ASP A 150 9.93 -14.60 12.22
C ASP A 150 10.94 -13.51 11.84
N VAL A 151 10.58 -12.61 10.91
CA VAL A 151 11.47 -11.54 10.44
C VAL A 151 11.02 -10.18 10.93
N LEU A 152 9.73 -9.89 10.87
CA LEU A 152 9.21 -8.60 11.27
C LEU A 152 8.84 -8.53 12.77
N ASP A 153 8.67 -9.67 13.43
CA ASP A 153 8.26 -9.75 14.84
C ASP A 153 6.97 -8.96 15.11
N ILE A 154 5.92 -9.28 14.31
CA ILE A 154 4.58 -8.68 14.39
C ILE A 154 3.53 -9.80 14.45
#